data_62d967dc572461d96fea4fe12ad71488
#
_entry.id   62d967dc572461d96fea4fe12ad71488
#
_cell.length_a   1.000
_cell.length_b   1.000
_cell.length_c   1.000
_cell.angle_alpha   90.00
_cell.angle_beta   90.00
_cell.angle_gamma   90.00
#
_symmetry.space_group_name_H-M   'P 1'
#
loop_
_entity.id
_entity.type
_entity.pdbx_description
1 polymer ?
#
loop_
_entity_poly.entity_id
_entity_poly.type
_entity_poly.pdbx_seq_one_letter_code
_entity_poly.pdbx_strand_id
1 'polypeptide(L)'
;MSTSRPSQSSSNSGRSRRSARAMALATVDAKLHATFEESGSSFDYSSSVRISGTADGVNQPRHDKVTTAYLHHMQKGKMIQPFGCLLALDEKTCKVIAYSENAPEMLTMVSHAVPSVGDHPALGIGTDIKTLFTAPSASALQKALGFAEVLLLNPVLIHCKTSGKPFYAIIHRVTGSMIIDFEPVKPYEVPMTAAGALQSYKLAAKAITRLQSLPSGSMERLCDTMVQEVFELTGYDRVMAYKFHEDDHGEVIAEITKPGLEPYLGLHYPATDIPQASRFLFMKNKVRMIVDCHAKHVRVLQDEKLPFDLTLCGSTLRAPHSCHAQYMANMDSIASLVMAVVVNDNEEDGDTDAIQPQKRKRLWGLVVCHNTTPRFVPFPLRYACEFLAQVFAIHVNKEIELEYQIIEKNILRTQTLLCDLVMRDAPLGIVSESPNIMDLVKCDGAPSYIRTRYGD
;
A
#
# COMPACT_ATOMS: atom_id res chain seq x y z
N MET A 1 -9.90 54.99 -7.72
CA MET A 1 -10.94 53.98 -7.96
C MET A 1 -10.32 52.60 -7.79
N SER A 2 -10.59 52.01 -6.66
CA SER A 2 -10.01 50.75 -6.16
C SER A 2 -10.89 49.58 -6.61
N THR A 3 -10.41 48.73 -7.51
CA THR A 3 -11.14 47.53 -7.93
C THR A 3 -10.69 46.37 -7.05
N SER A 4 -11.56 46.00 -6.12
CA SER A 4 -11.40 44.79 -5.30
C SER A 4 -11.58 43.54 -6.14
N ARG A 5 -10.55 42.65 -6.14
CA ARG A 5 -10.62 41.27 -6.65
C ARG A 5 -11.49 40.40 -5.75
N PRO A 6 -12.31 39.49 -6.27
CA PRO A 6 -13.04 38.56 -5.44
C PRO A 6 -12.08 37.48 -4.90
N SER A 7 -12.19 37.21 -3.62
CA SER A 7 -11.38 36.29 -2.84
C SER A 7 -11.58 34.82 -3.24
N GLN A 8 -10.47 34.15 -3.49
CA GLN A 8 -10.38 32.70 -3.66
C GLN A 8 -10.68 31.99 -2.33
N SER A 9 -11.89 31.47 -2.16
CA SER A 9 -12.29 30.71 -0.96
C SER A 9 -12.60 29.22 -1.22
N SER A 10 -12.36 28.69 -2.45
CA SER A 10 -12.79 27.34 -2.81
C SER A 10 -11.76 26.22 -2.52
N SER A 11 -10.44 26.50 -2.46
CA SER A 11 -9.43 25.47 -2.25
C SER A 11 -9.27 24.99 -0.80
N ASN A 12 -9.49 25.86 0.18
CA ASN A 12 -9.42 25.47 1.60
C ASN A 12 -10.60 24.58 2.04
N SER A 13 -11.74 24.62 1.37
CA SER A 13 -12.89 23.79 1.69
C SER A 13 -12.71 22.32 1.30
N GLY A 14 -12.01 22.03 0.21
CA GLY A 14 -11.74 20.66 -0.26
C GLY A 14 -10.77 19.91 0.67
N ARG A 15 -9.70 20.55 1.10
CA ARG A 15 -8.68 19.97 2.01
C ARG A 15 -9.27 19.66 3.39
N SER A 16 -10.06 20.58 3.94
CA SER A 16 -10.78 20.37 5.21
C SER A 16 -11.77 19.22 5.11
N ARG A 17 -12.51 19.12 4.01
CA ARG A 17 -13.47 18.02 3.78
C ARG A 17 -12.79 16.65 3.64
N ARG A 18 -11.69 16.53 2.90
CA ARG A 18 -10.94 15.26 2.77
C ARG A 18 -10.33 14.82 4.10
N SER A 19 -9.73 15.74 4.85
CA SER A 19 -9.16 15.43 6.18
C SER A 19 -10.24 15.00 7.17
N ALA A 20 -11.38 15.69 7.20
CA ALA A 20 -12.53 15.35 8.04
C ALA A 20 -13.10 13.97 7.66
N ARG A 21 -13.21 13.67 6.36
CA ARG A 21 -13.66 12.37 5.86
C ARG A 21 -12.73 11.25 6.24
N ALA A 22 -11.41 11.41 6.05
CA ALA A 22 -10.42 10.40 6.44
C ALA A 22 -10.46 10.11 7.95
N MET A 23 -10.68 11.14 8.77
CA MET A 23 -10.84 10.99 10.22
C MET A 23 -12.15 10.26 10.57
N ALA A 24 -13.24 10.58 9.89
CA ALA A 24 -14.52 9.89 10.07
C ALA A 24 -14.41 8.39 9.72
N LEU A 25 -13.78 8.06 8.60
CA LEU A 25 -13.52 6.68 8.20
C LEU A 25 -12.63 5.96 9.21
N ALA A 26 -11.54 6.56 9.68
CA ALA A 26 -10.68 5.97 10.71
C ALA A 26 -11.45 5.69 12.02
N THR A 27 -12.42 6.52 12.35
CA THR A 27 -13.30 6.30 13.52
C THR A 27 -14.24 5.12 13.31
N VAL A 28 -14.81 4.97 12.10
CA VAL A 28 -15.63 3.80 11.73
C VAL A 28 -14.80 2.53 11.77
N ASP A 29 -13.60 2.54 11.16
CA ASP A 29 -12.66 1.42 11.18
C ASP A 29 -12.34 0.98 12.61
N ALA A 30 -12.06 1.93 13.51
CA ALA A 30 -11.75 1.65 14.91
C ALA A 30 -12.93 1.00 15.65
N LYS A 31 -14.17 1.43 15.36
CA LYS A 31 -15.37 0.81 15.95
C LYS A 31 -15.58 -0.61 15.46
N LEU A 32 -15.44 -0.85 14.14
CA LEU A 32 -15.55 -2.17 13.55
C LEU A 32 -14.54 -3.14 14.15
N HIS A 33 -13.30 -2.66 14.34
CA HIS A 33 -12.24 -3.42 14.97
C HIS A 33 -12.58 -3.79 16.43
N ALA A 34 -13.04 -2.83 17.24
CA ALA A 34 -13.43 -3.09 18.62
C ALA A 34 -14.59 -4.11 18.70
N THR A 35 -15.58 -3.99 17.81
CA THR A 35 -16.70 -4.93 17.72
C THR A 35 -16.22 -6.33 17.35
N PHE A 36 -15.26 -6.44 16.43
CA PHE A 36 -14.64 -7.73 16.07
C PHE A 36 -13.92 -8.37 17.26
N GLU A 37 -13.14 -7.62 18.03
CA GLU A 37 -12.44 -8.14 19.21
C GLU A 37 -13.42 -8.63 20.30
N GLU A 38 -14.55 -7.93 20.47
CA GLU A 38 -15.60 -8.34 21.40
C GLU A 38 -16.36 -9.60 20.97
N SER A 39 -16.64 -9.73 19.66
CA SER A 39 -17.43 -10.84 19.08
C SER A 39 -16.61 -12.09 18.79
N GLY A 40 -15.29 -11.99 18.72
CA GLY A 40 -14.39 -13.07 18.32
C GLY A 40 -14.54 -13.44 16.84
N SER A 41 -14.45 -14.77 16.54
CA SER A 41 -14.44 -15.29 15.16
C SER A 41 -15.76 -15.26 14.41
N SER A 42 -16.86 -14.80 15.03
CA SER A 42 -18.21 -14.77 14.46
C SER A 42 -18.64 -13.40 13.93
N PHE A 43 -17.68 -12.54 13.60
CA PHE A 43 -17.98 -11.18 13.12
C PHE A 43 -18.68 -11.19 11.77
N ASP A 44 -19.86 -10.55 11.70
CA ASP A 44 -20.63 -10.40 10.47
C ASP A 44 -20.25 -9.09 9.73
N TYR A 45 -19.47 -9.24 8.66
CA TYR A 45 -19.06 -8.13 7.81
C TYR A 45 -20.23 -7.47 7.07
N SER A 46 -21.32 -8.18 6.80
CA SER A 46 -22.47 -7.64 6.06
C SER A 46 -23.19 -6.54 6.82
N SER A 47 -23.15 -6.58 8.15
CA SER A 47 -23.71 -5.54 9.01
C SER A 47 -22.92 -4.23 8.97
N SER A 48 -21.62 -4.30 8.67
CA SER A 48 -20.72 -3.13 8.64
C SER A 48 -21.01 -2.19 7.46
N VAL A 49 -21.53 -2.73 6.35
CA VAL A 49 -21.89 -1.93 5.16
C VAL A 49 -23.05 -0.97 5.45
N ARG A 50 -23.95 -1.34 6.38
CA ARG A 50 -25.11 -0.52 6.77
C ARG A 50 -24.73 0.66 7.68
N ILE A 51 -23.59 0.58 8.38
CA ILE A 51 -23.14 1.59 9.34
C ILE A 51 -22.50 2.80 8.64
N SER A 52 -21.94 2.61 7.45
CA SER A 52 -21.30 3.68 6.67
C SER A 52 -22.28 4.74 6.14
N GLY A 53 -23.59 4.48 6.13
CA GLY A 53 -24.62 5.39 5.61
C GLY A 53 -25.19 6.39 6.61
N THR A 54 -24.89 6.28 7.91
CA THR A 54 -25.49 7.12 8.97
C THR A 54 -24.43 7.69 9.90
N ALA A 55 -23.53 8.52 9.36
CA ALA A 55 -22.60 9.31 10.16
C ALA A 55 -23.20 10.67 10.48
N ASP A 56 -24.30 10.72 11.24
CA ASP A 56 -24.77 11.94 11.88
C ASP A 56 -24.36 11.97 13.36
N GLY A 57 -23.62 13.00 13.61
CA GLY A 57 -23.23 13.72 14.80
C GLY A 57 -23.44 13.18 16.21
N VAL A 58 -22.48 13.54 17.05
CA VAL A 58 -22.49 13.70 18.51
C VAL A 58 -21.72 12.63 19.30
N ASN A 59 -20.61 13.09 19.82
CA ASN A 59 -19.75 12.72 20.97
C ASN A 59 -18.27 12.52 20.64
N GLN A 60 -17.57 13.63 20.39
CA GLN A 60 -16.14 13.67 20.01
C GLN A 60 -15.11 13.10 21.04
N PRO A 61 -15.18 13.29 22.35
CA PRO A 61 -14.00 12.95 23.20
C PRO A 61 -13.79 11.45 23.47
N ARG A 62 -14.81 10.58 23.32
CA ARG A 62 -14.64 9.11 23.41
C ARG A 62 -14.13 8.49 22.11
N HIS A 63 -14.50 9.07 20.99
CA HIS A 63 -14.10 8.58 19.66
C HIS A 63 -12.60 8.73 19.41
N ASP A 64 -11.99 9.85 19.81
CA ASP A 64 -10.57 10.10 19.59
C ASP A 64 -9.68 9.08 20.32
N LYS A 65 -10.09 8.63 21.52
CA LYS A 65 -9.35 7.60 22.26
C LYS A 65 -9.37 6.24 21.58
N VAL A 66 -10.53 5.81 21.06
CA VAL A 66 -10.68 4.52 20.37
C VAL A 66 -9.89 4.54 19.06
N THR A 67 -10.01 5.62 18.28
CA THR A 67 -9.26 5.78 17.04
C THR A 67 -7.75 5.80 17.28
N THR A 68 -7.28 6.51 18.31
CA THR A 68 -5.87 6.55 18.69
C THR A 68 -5.37 5.17 19.13
N ALA A 69 -6.14 4.44 19.94
CA ALA A 69 -5.80 3.08 20.36
C ALA A 69 -5.73 2.13 19.16
N TYR A 70 -6.67 2.21 18.24
CA TYR A 70 -6.68 1.41 17.01
C TYR A 70 -5.45 1.68 16.13
N LEU A 71 -5.14 2.95 15.85
CA LEU A 71 -3.95 3.34 15.09
C LEU A 71 -2.66 2.89 15.77
N HIS A 72 -2.61 3.02 17.10
CA HIS A 72 -1.47 2.55 17.89
C HIS A 72 -1.31 1.02 17.80
N HIS A 73 -2.41 0.28 17.92
CA HIS A 73 -2.41 -1.18 17.79
C HIS A 73 -1.94 -1.62 16.38
N MET A 74 -2.46 -1.00 15.33
CA MET A 74 -2.05 -1.27 13.96
C MET A 74 -0.57 -0.96 13.68
N GLN A 75 -0.03 0.07 14.33
CA GLN A 75 1.37 0.48 14.16
C GLN A 75 2.35 -0.28 15.05
N LYS A 76 1.94 -0.66 16.25
CA LYS A 76 2.80 -1.25 17.29
C LYS A 76 2.47 -2.71 17.60
N GLY A 77 1.74 -3.40 16.74
CA GLY A 77 1.46 -4.83 16.90
C GLY A 77 2.78 -5.61 17.09
N LYS A 78 2.83 -6.47 18.13
CA LYS A 78 4.03 -7.26 18.51
C LYS A 78 4.01 -8.67 17.92
N MET A 79 3.40 -8.87 16.75
CA MET A 79 3.25 -10.16 16.11
C MET A 79 3.81 -10.15 14.70
N ILE A 80 4.48 -11.25 14.33
CA ILE A 80 4.97 -11.51 12.99
C ILE A 80 4.42 -12.80 12.40
N GLN A 81 4.49 -12.95 11.09
CA GLN A 81 4.18 -14.18 10.39
C GLN A 81 5.31 -15.22 10.62
N PRO A 82 5.01 -16.52 10.70
CA PRO A 82 5.97 -17.56 11.10
C PRO A 82 6.96 -17.96 10.01
N PHE A 83 6.82 -17.49 8.78
CA PHE A 83 7.73 -17.87 7.68
C PHE A 83 9.14 -17.29 7.79
N GLY A 84 9.37 -16.34 8.68
CA GLY A 84 10.64 -15.73 9.01
C GLY A 84 10.78 -15.44 10.49
N CYS A 85 11.89 -14.83 10.89
CA CYS A 85 12.11 -14.35 12.25
C CYS A 85 12.68 -12.94 12.28
N LEU A 86 12.54 -12.25 13.42
CA LEU A 86 12.87 -10.85 13.55
C LEU A 86 13.82 -10.64 14.74
N LEU A 87 14.83 -9.79 14.53
CA LEU A 87 15.62 -9.20 15.59
C LEU A 87 15.53 -7.68 15.52
N ALA A 88 15.39 -7.03 16.67
CA ALA A 88 15.59 -5.60 16.78
C ALA A 88 16.89 -5.33 17.55
N LEU A 89 17.67 -4.36 17.07
CA LEU A 89 18.98 -4.03 17.59
C LEU A 89 19.00 -2.60 18.10
N ASP A 90 19.76 -2.37 19.15
CA ASP A 90 20.19 -1.04 19.52
C ASP A 90 21.15 -0.49 18.45
N GLU A 91 20.87 0.71 17.94
CA GLU A 91 21.60 1.29 16.82
C GLU A 91 23.10 1.52 17.09
N LYS A 92 23.46 1.77 18.36
CA LYS A 92 24.84 2.10 18.75
C LYS A 92 25.66 0.86 19.06
N THR A 93 25.08 -0.09 19.80
CA THR A 93 25.78 -1.25 20.33
C THR A 93 25.64 -2.50 19.46
N CYS A 94 24.70 -2.52 18.51
CA CYS A 94 24.33 -3.69 17.69
C CYS A 94 23.92 -4.91 18.53
N LYS A 95 23.46 -4.68 19.78
CA LYS A 95 22.94 -5.73 20.66
C LYS A 95 21.44 -5.90 20.46
N VAL A 96 20.99 -7.13 20.63
CA VAL A 96 19.57 -7.49 20.52
C VAL A 96 18.78 -6.84 21.66
N ILE A 97 17.76 -6.07 21.33
CA ILE A 97 16.82 -5.42 22.27
C ILE A 97 15.41 -6.00 22.17
N ALA A 98 15.10 -6.68 21.06
CA ALA A 98 13.89 -7.48 20.90
C ALA A 98 14.12 -8.59 19.87
N TYR A 99 13.37 -9.68 19.98
CA TYR A 99 13.43 -10.80 19.04
C TYR A 99 12.09 -11.53 18.98
N SER A 100 11.80 -12.20 17.86
CA SER A 100 10.65 -13.07 17.75
C SER A 100 10.87 -14.41 18.45
N GLU A 101 9.85 -14.99 19.07
CA GLU A 101 9.95 -16.25 19.83
C GLU A 101 10.55 -17.40 19.04
N ASN A 102 10.40 -17.40 17.72
CA ASN A 102 10.98 -18.42 16.82
C ASN A 102 12.43 -18.10 16.36
N ALA A 103 12.98 -16.92 16.70
CA ALA A 103 14.32 -16.55 16.25
C ALA A 103 15.44 -17.45 16.81
N PRO A 104 15.43 -17.88 18.09
CA PRO A 104 16.43 -18.81 18.59
C PRO A 104 16.47 -20.12 17.81
N GLU A 105 15.32 -20.72 17.52
CA GLU A 105 15.23 -21.97 16.77
C GLU A 105 15.69 -21.78 15.31
N MET A 106 15.26 -20.70 14.65
CA MET A 106 15.60 -20.46 13.25
C MET A 106 17.07 -20.12 13.03
N LEU A 107 17.67 -19.29 13.90
CA LEU A 107 19.01 -18.75 13.71
C LEU A 107 20.10 -19.57 14.40
N THR A 108 19.79 -20.23 15.53
CA THR A 108 20.83 -20.95 16.31
C THR A 108 20.71 -22.47 16.24
N MET A 109 19.61 -23.01 15.70
CA MET A 109 19.33 -24.46 15.67
C MET A 109 19.50 -25.15 17.03
N VAL A 110 19.15 -24.48 18.13
CA VAL A 110 18.95 -25.16 19.39
C VAL A 110 17.64 -25.93 19.26
N SER A 111 17.73 -27.11 18.68
CA SER A 111 16.60 -28.05 18.71
C SER A 111 16.44 -28.49 20.17
N HIS A 112 15.26 -28.35 20.71
CA HIS A 112 14.91 -28.89 22.04
C HIS A 112 15.08 -30.41 22.15
N ALA A 113 15.37 -31.07 21.03
CA ALA A 113 15.56 -32.51 20.92
C ALA A 113 17.04 -32.98 21.12
N VAL A 114 18.02 -32.07 21.14
CA VAL A 114 19.41 -32.40 21.36
C VAL A 114 19.96 -31.56 22.50
N PRO A 115 20.36 -32.15 23.65
CA PRO A 115 21.03 -31.40 24.70
C PRO A 115 22.29 -30.79 24.10
N SER A 116 22.43 -29.48 24.17
CA SER A 116 23.59 -28.76 23.68
C SER A 116 24.79 -29.13 24.54
N VAL A 117 25.65 -29.99 24.01
CA VAL A 117 27.00 -30.19 24.53
C VAL A 117 27.88 -29.08 23.94
N GLY A 118 27.91 -27.94 24.62
CA GLY A 118 28.77 -26.82 24.27
C GLY A 118 28.12 -25.48 24.64
N ASP A 119 28.93 -24.62 25.21
CA ASP A 119 28.61 -23.27 25.68
C ASP A 119 28.33 -22.33 24.47
N HIS A 120 27.22 -22.56 23.74
CA HIS A 120 26.74 -21.61 22.75
C HIS A 120 25.78 -20.65 23.44
N PRO A 121 26.05 -19.33 23.41
CA PRO A 121 25.15 -18.37 24.01
C PRO A 121 23.78 -18.47 23.35
N ALA A 122 22.76 -18.78 24.17
CA ALA A 122 21.38 -18.77 23.70
C ALA A 122 21.05 -17.35 23.22
N LEU A 123 20.39 -17.24 22.04
CA LEU A 123 19.91 -15.97 21.54
C LEU A 123 18.91 -15.35 22.53
N GLY A 124 19.19 -14.14 23.01
CA GLY A 124 18.37 -13.41 23.95
C GLY A 124 18.68 -11.91 23.90
N ILE A 125 18.01 -11.17 24.79
CA ILE A 125 18.28 -9.74 24.98
C ILE A 125 19.76 -9.54 25.37
N GLY A 126 20.41 -8.54 24.74
CA GLY A 126 21.82 -8.22 24.96
C GLY A 126 22.81 -9.05 24.13
N THR A 127 22.36 -10.07 23.38
CA THR A 127 23.22 -10.85 22.46
C THR A 127 23.82 -9.93 21.38
N ASP A 128 25.14 -10.03 21.15
CA ASP A 128 25.77 -9.37 20.00
C ASP A 128 25.41 -10.11 18.73
N ILE A 129 24.76 -9.44 17.78
CA ILE A 129 24.31 -10.03 16.52
C ILE A 129 25.43 -10.68 15.71
N LYS A 130 26.67 -10.20 15.83
CA LYS A 130 27.85 -10.73 15.12
C LYS A 130 28.16 -12.17 15.51
N THR A 131 27.81 -12.58 16.71
CA THR A 131 28.09 -13.94 17.22
C THR A 131 27.22 -15.01 16.57
N LEU A 132 26.08 -14.61 15.98
CA LEU A 132 25.10 -15.53 15.39
C LEU A 132 25.46 -15.99 13.97
N PHE A 133 26.30 -15.22 13.25
CA PHE A 133 26.57 -15.42 11.82
C PHE A 133 28.04 -15.76 11.54
N THR A 134 28.31 -16.30 10.36
CA THR A 134 29.67 -16.53 9.88
C THR A 134 30.42 -15.21 9.75
N ALA A 135 31.76 -15.24 9.83
CA ALA A 135 32.56 -14.00 9.81
C ALA A 135 32.33 -13.13 8.57
N PRO A 136 32.21 -13.68 7.33
CA PRO A 136 31.85 -12.88 6.15
C PRO A 136 30.47 -12.25 6.26
N SER A 137 29.48 -13.01 6.77
CA SER A 137 28.11 -12.54 6.94
C SER A 137 27.99 -11.46 8.02
N ALA A 138 28.69 -11.63 9.14
CA ALA A 138 28.76 -10.61 10.20
C ALA A 138 29.38 -9.30 9.69
N SER A 139 30.46 -9.41 8.88
CA SER A 139 31.09 -8.23 8.26
C SER A 139 30.16 -7.53 7.26
N ALA A 140 29.47 -8.29 6.41
CA ALA A 140 28.50 -7.75 5.45
C ALA A 140 27.33 -7.05 6.17
N LEU A 141 26.80 -7.67 7.22
CA LEU A 141 25.73 -7.11 8.03
C LEU A 141 26.18 -5.82 8.74
N GLN A 142 27.39 -5.81 9.32
CA GLN A 142 27.92 -4.61 9.96
C GLN A 142 28.11 -3.44 8.99
N LYS A 143 28.57 -3.71 7.77
CA LYS A 143 28.66 -2.67 6.72
C LYS A 143 27.28 -2.13 6.38
N ALA A 144 26.28 -3.01 6.22
CA ALA A 144 24.91 -2.60 5.91
C ALA A 144 24.31 -1.77 7.05
N LEU A 145 24.50 -2.15 8.31
CA LEU A 145 24.02 -1.41 9.48
C LEU A 145 24.63 0.00 9.59
N GLY A 146 25.88 0.18 9.16
CA GLY A 146 26.57 1.48 9.15
C GLY A 146 26.18 2.39 7.97
N PHE A 147 25.43 1.90 6.98
CA PHE A 147 25.09 2.67 5.79
C PHE A 147 23.88 3.59 6.04
N ALA A 148 23.92 4.84 5.58
CA ALA A 148 22.87 5.82 5.82
C ALA A 148 21.54 5.38 5.17
N GLU A 149 21.57 4.92 3.91
CA GLU A 149 20.42 4.45 3.14
C GLU A 149 20.34 2.92 3.12
N VAL A 150 20.10 2.33 4.29
CA VAL A 150 20.09 0.87 4.49
C VAL A 150 19.19 0.13 3.50
N LEU A 151 18.08 0.75 3.09
CA LEU A 151 17.11 0.16 2.15
C LEU A 151 17.72 -0.20 0.79
N LEU A 152 18.74 0.54 0.33
CA LEU A 152 19.41 0.27 -0.95
C LEU A 152 20.26 -1.01 -0.92
N LEU A 153 20.64 -1.47 0.28
CA LEU A 153 21.47 -2.66 0.46
C LEU A 153 20.65 -3.93 0.69
N ASN A 154 19.34 -3.81 0.88
CA ASN A 154 18.46 -4.95 1.08
C ASN A 154 18.25 -5.76 -0.21
N PRO A 155 18.24 -7.10 -0.10
CA PRO A 155 18.52 -7.91 1.08
C PRO A 155 20.02 -8.22 1.22
N VAL A 156 20.51 -8.37 2.44
CA VAL A 156 21.85 -8.89 2.70
C VAL A 156 21.77 -10.40 2.85
N LEU A 157 22.49 -11.16 2.01
CA LEU A 157 22.59 -12.60 2.17
C LEU A 157 23.54 -12.93 3.31
N ILE A 158 23.06 -13.68 4.30
CA ILE A 158 23.79 -14.08 5.48
C ILE A 158 23.68 -15.58 5.72
N HIS A 159 24.67 -16.16 6.42
CA HIS A 159 24.70 -17.56 6.82
C HIS A 159 24.83 -17.66 8.34
N CYS A 160 23.96 -18.47 8.95
CA CYS A 160 24.06 -18.75 10.39
C CYS A 160 25.36 -19.49 10.71
N LYS A 161 26.00 -19.12 11.82
CA LYS A 161 27.27 -19.74 12.24
C LYS A 161 27.09 -21.20 12.64
N THR A 162 26.02 -21.54 13.33
CA THR A 162 25.76 -22.89 13.86
C THR A 162 25.21 -23.83 12.80
N SER A 163 24.27 -23.39 11.99
CA SER A 163 23.56 -24.25 11.02
C SER A 163 24.05 -24.13 9.60
N GLY A 164 24.82 -23.08 9.26
CA GLY A 164 25.18 -22.77 7.89
C GLY A 164 23.98 -22.34 7.02
N LYS A 165 22.75 -22.30 7.57
CA LYS A 165 21.54 -21.95 6.81
C LYS A 165 21.61 -20.52 6.29
N PRO A 166 21.28 -20.30 5.01
CA PRO A 166 21.22 -18.96 4.43
C PRO A 166 19.88 -18.26 4.72
N PHE A 167 19.97 -16.95 4.97
CA PHE A 167 18.83 -16.05 5.13
C PHE A 167 19.04 -14.77 4.34
N TYR A 168 17.95 -14.21 3.85
CA TYR A 168 17.89 -12.81 3.46
C TYR A 168 17.63 -11.97 4.71
N ALA A 169 18.57 -11.09 5.06
CA ALA A 169 18.41 -10.09 6.11
C ALA A 169 17.91 -8.80 5.46
N ILE A 170 16.71 -8.37 5.83
CA ILE A 170 16.06 -7.16 5.36
C ILE A 170 16.05 -6.16 6.52
N ILE A 171 16.79 -5.06 6.35
CA ILE A 171 17.10 -4.11 7.42
C ILE A 171 16.19 -2.89 7.31
N HIS A 172 15.58 -2.51 8.42
CA HIS A 172 14.71 -1.33 8.53
C HIS A 172 15.19 -0.45 9.67
N ARG A 173 15.43 0.83 9.39
CA ARG A 173 15.77 1.80 10.43
C ARG A 173 14.51 2.37 11.06
N VAL A 174 14.41 2.30 12.35
CA VAL A 174 13.31 2.85 13.17
C VAL A 174 13.91 3.77 14.22
N THR A 175 13.16 4.76 14.70
CA THR A 175 13.66 5.71 15.70
C THR A 175 14.29 5.00 16.90
N GLY A 176 15.59 5.17 17.09
CA GLY A 176 16.36 4.59 18.19
C GLY A 176 16.72 3.11 18.08
N SER A 177 16.34 2.42 16.99
CA SER A 177 16.62 1.00 16.79
C SER A 177 16.68 0.61 15.32
N MET A 178 17.25 -0.56 15.04
CA MET A 178 17.21 -1.20 13.74
C MET A 178 16.47 -2.53 13.83
N ILE A 179 15.51 -2.74 12.96
CA ILE A 179 14.81 -4.01 12.81
C ILE A 179 15.41 -4.78 11.65
N ILE A 180 15.65 -6.07 11.84
CA ILE A 180 16.11 -6.97 10.81
C ILE A 180 15.14 -8.12 10.71
N ASP A 181 14.50 -8.23 9.54
CA ASP A 181 13.68 -9.38 9.17
C ASP A 181 14.58 -10.44 8.50
N PHE A 182 14.53 -11.66 9.00
CA PHE A 182 15.26 -12.79 8.43
C PHE A 182 14.30 -13.74 7.73
N GLU A 183 14.45 -13.85 6.42
CA GLU A 183 13.67 -14.76 5.60
C GLU A 183 14.55 -15.93 5.13
N PRO A 184 14.16 -17.20 5.39
CA PRO A 184 14.96 -18.34 4.99
C PRO A 184 15.05 -18.45 3.46
N VAL A 185 16.27 -18.66 2.94
CA VAL A 185 16.49 -18.96 1.54
C VAL A 185 16.30 -20.47 1.35
N LYS A 186 15.36 -20.85 0.48
CA LYS A 186 15.07 -22.27 0.24
C LYS A 186 16.25 -22.98 -0.46
N PRO A 187 16.49 -24.27 -0.20
CA PRO A 187 17.66 -24.99 -0.74
C PRO A 187 17.80 -24.94 -2.26
N TYR A 188 16.68 -24.91 -2.98
CA TYR A 188 16.68 -24.81 -4.45
C TYR A 188 16.99 -23.38 -4.95
N GLU A 189 16.92 -22.37 -4.08
CA GLU A 189 17.28 -20.98 -4.38
C GLU A 189 18.77 -20.70 -4.11
N VAL A 190 19.42 -21.50 -3.26
CA VAL A 190 20.83 -21.29 -2.83
C VAL A 190 21.80 -21.28 -4.01
N PRO A 191 21.78 -22.26 -4.95
CA PRO A 191 22.66 -22.22 -6.10
C PRO A 191 22.39 -21.09 -7.08
N MET A 192 21.18 -20.53 -7.00
CA MET A 192 20.64 -19.53 -7.91
C MET A 192 20.52 -18.14 -7.27
N THR A 193 20.99 -17.92 -6.03
CA THR A 193 20.73 -16.68 -5.29
C THR A 193 21.14 -15.42 -6.05
N ALA A 194 22.35 -15.39 -6.60
CA ALA A 194 22.78 -14.27 -7.44
C ALA A 194 22.11 -14.32 -8.83
N ALA A 195 22.03 -15.50 -9.42
CA ALA A 195 21.39 -15.71 -10.73
C ALA A 195 19.87 -15.51 -10.65
N GLY A 196 19.23 -15.97 -9.56
CA GLY A 196 17.78 -15.79 -9.34
C GLY A 196 17.37 -14.34 -9.12
N ALA A 197 18.16 -13.57 -8.36
CA ALA A 197 17.97 -12.14 -8.24
C ALA A 197 18.12 -11.44 -9.60
N LEU A 198 19.19 -11.74 -10.35
CA LEU A 198 19.41 -11.19 -11.69
C LEU A 198 18.28 -11.60 -12.66
N GLN A 199 17.78 -12.82 -12.58
CA GLN A 199 16.67 -13.29 -13.39
C GLN A 199 15.38 -12.55 -13.05
N SER A 200 15.08 -12.33 -11.77
CA SER A 200 13.92 -11.54 -11.33
C SER A 200 13.97 -10.12 -11.90
N TYR A 201 15.12 -9.47 -11.87
CA TYR A 201 15.30 -8.15 -12.47
C TYR A 201 15.17 -8.16 -14.00
N LYS A 202 15.69 -9.18 -14.68
CA LYS A 202 15.52 -9.31 -16.15
C LYS A 202 14.06 -9.50 -16.55
N LEU A 203 13.30 -10.29 -15.78
CA LEU A 203 11.87 -10.47 -16.00
C LEU A 203 11.08 -9.19 -15.74
N ALA A 204 11.39 -8.47 -14.65
CA ALA A 204 10.79 -7.17 -14.39
C ALA A 204 11.14 -6.15 -15.49
N ALA A 205 12.39 -6.11 -15.98
CA ALA A 205 12.78 -5.24 -17.07
C ALA A 205 12.03 -5.54 -18.37
N LYS A 206 11.78 -6.82 -18.67
CA LYS A 206 10.94 -7.23 -19.82
C LYS A 206 9.50 -6.73 -19.65
N ALA A 207 8.90 -6.90 -18.47
CA ALA A 207 7.57 -6.41 -18.15
C ALA A 207 7.48 -4.87 -18.28
N ILE A 208 8.49 -4.15 -17.78
CA ILE A 208 8.60 -2.70 -17.92
C ILE A 208 8.65 -2.28 -19.39
N THR A 209 9.44 -2.98 -20.22
CA THR A 209 9.52 -2.68 -21.65
C THR A 209 8.16 -2.85 -22.32
N ARG A 210 7.37 -3.85 -21.93
CA ARG A 210 6.00 -4.03 -22.43
C ARG A 210 5.08 -2.87 -22.03
N LEU A 211 5.11 -2.43 -20.76
CA LEU A 211 4.37 -1.26 -20.30
C LEU A 211 4.75 0.00 -21.09
N GLN A 212 6.05 0.21 -21.32
CA GLN A 212 6.55 1.37 -22.08
C GLN A 212 6.18 1.35 -23.55
N SER A 213 5.96 0.18 -24.14
CA SER A 213 5.56 0.03 -25.56
C SER A 213 4.08 0.24 -25.81
N LEU A 214 3.27 0.39 -24.76
CA LEU A 214 1.84 0.64 -24.90
C LEU A 214 1.57 2.03 -25.47
N PRO A 215 0.58 2.17 -26.38
CA PRO A 215 0.14 3.48 -26.82
C PRO A 215 -0.50 4.22 -25.64
N SER A 216 -0.19 5.51 -25.51
CA SER A 216 -0.81 6.38 -24.51
C SER A 216 -2.29 6.61 -24.79
N GLY A 217 -3.08 6.87 -23.73
CA GLY A 217 -4.52 7.17 -23.82
C GLY A 217 -5.43 5.99 -23.52
N SER A 218 -4.91 4.91 -22.92
CA SER A 218 -5.73 3.78 -22.49
C SER A 218 -5.30 3.25 -21.12
N MET A 219 -5.92 3.79 -20.07
CA MET A 219 -5.76 3.29 -18.70
C MET A 219 -6.12 1.80 -18.59
N GLU A 220 -7.17 1.36 -19.29
CA GLU A 220 -7.61 -0.03 -19.32
C GLU A 220 -6.48 -0.97 -19.78
N ARG A 221 -5.91 -0.73 -20.97
CA ARG A 221 -4.81 -1.54 -21.52
C ARG A 221 -3.58 -1.53 -20.62
N LEU A 222 -3.29 -0.39 -19.99
CA LEU A 222 -2.18 -0.26 -19.06
C LEU A 222 -2.39 -1.17 -17.84
N CYS A 223 -3.60 -1.16 -17.28
CA CYS A 223 -3.96 -2.01 -16.13
C CYS A 223 -3.97 -3.49 -16.49
N ASP A 224 -4.56 -3.86 -17.65
CA ASP A 224 -4.58 -5.24 -18.14
C ASP A 224 -3.16 -5.79 -18.34
N THR A 225 -2.28 -5.00 -18.95
CA THR A 225 -0.89 -5.40 -19.14
C THR A 225 -0.19 -5.59 -17.78
N MET A 226 -0.42 -4.68 -16.82
CA MET A 226 0.19 -4.80 -15.49
C MET A 226 -0.25 -6.07 -14.77
N VAL A 227 -1.55 -6.39 -14.75
CA VAL A 227 -2.04 -7.60 -14.08
C VAL A 227 -1.54 -8.86 -14.77
N GLN A 228 -1.44 -8.88 -16.11
CA GLN A 228 -0.86 -9.98 -16.88
C GLN A 228 0.62 -10.22 -16.51
N GLU A 229 1.43 -9.16 -16.52
CA GLU A 229 2.86 -9.28 -16.22
C GLU A 229 3.10 -9.76 -14.78
N VAL A 230 2.35 -9.24 -13.80
CA VAL A 230 2.45 -9.68 -12.40
C VAL A 230 1.97 -11.12 -12.25
N PHE A 231 0.91 -11.51 -12.94
CA PHE A 231 0.42 -12.90 -12.95
C PHE A 231 1.49 -13.87 -13.47
N GLU A 232 2.15 -13.55 -14.59
CA GLU A 232 3.24 -14.35 -15.16
C GLU A 232 4.46 -14.39 -14.23
N LEU A 233 4.81 -13.27 -13.58
CA LEU A 233 5.96 -13.18 -12.67
C LEU A 233 5.76 -13.95 -11.37
N THR A 234 4.56 -13.88 -10.79
CA THR A 234 4.30 -14.37 -9.44
C THR A 234 3.60 -15.71 -9.39
N GLY A 235 2.83 -16.03 -10.45
CA GLY A 235 2.06 -17.26 -10.56
C GLY A 235 0.95 -17.39 -9.52
N TYR A 236 0.44 -16.29 -8.97
CA TYR A 236 -0.73 -16.27 -8.11
C TYR A 236 -1.96 -16.76 -8.86
N ASP A 237 -3.01 -17.18 -8.15
CA ASP A 237 -4.23 -17.68 -8.76
C ASP A 237 -5.09 -16.55 -9.34
N ARG A 238 -4.96 -15.36 -8.78
CA ARG A 238 -5.65 -14.13 -9.19
C ARG A 238 -4.72 -12.94 -9.05
N VAL A 239 -4.71 -12.05 -10.03
CA VAL A 239 -4.08 -10.73 -9.95
C VAL A 239 -5.06 -9.70 -10.46
N MET A 240 -5.22 -8.60 -9.75
CA MET A 240 -6.16 -7.53 -10.09
C MET A 240 -5.55 -6.14 -9.84
N ALA A 241 -5.98 -5.17 -10.63
CA ALA A 241 -5.76 -3.75 -10.39
C ALA A 241 -6.99 -3.18 -9.68
N TYR A 242 -6.77 -2.64 -8.49
CA TYR A 242 -7.79 -2.09 -7.61
C TYR A 242 -7.58 -0.58 -7.52
N LYS A 243 -8.56 0.22 -7.93
CA LYS A 243 -8.51 1.69 -7.96
C LYS A 243 -9.31 2.27 -6.80
N PHE A 244 -8.77 3.30 -6.14
CA PHE A 244 -9.52 4.12 -5.20
C PHE A 244 -10.16 5.30 -5.93
N HIS A 245 -11.45 5.50 -5.69
CA HIS A 245 -12.21 6.64 -6.19
C HIS A 245 -12.14 7.84 -5.23
N GLU A 246 -12.70 8.98 -5.64
CA GLU A 246 -12.68 10.21 -4.84
C GLU A 246 -13.46 10.11 -3.53
N ASP A 247 -14.44 9.24 -3.49
CA ASP A 247 -15.23 8.92 -2.30
C ASP A 247 -14.63 7.79 -1.44
N ASP A 248 -13.38 7.41 -1.70
CA ASP A 248 -12.61 6.37 -1.02
C ASP A 248 -13.11 4.93 -1.22
N HIS A 249 -14.21 4.67 -1.95
CA HIS A 249 -14.55 3.31 -2.33
C HIS A 249 -13.55 2.76 -3.33
N GLY A 250 -13.45 1.44 -3.43
CA GLY A 250 -12.56 0.78 -4.36
C GLY A 250 -13.29 0.04 -5.46
N GLU A 251 -12.65 -0.09 -6.62
CA GLU A 251 -13.15 -0.82 -7.79
C GLU A 251 -12.06 -1.72 -8.37
N VAL A 252 -12.41 -2.94 -8.77
CA VAL A 252 -11.53 -3.81 -9.54
C VAL A 252 -11.67 -3.45 -11.02
N ILE A 253 -10.65 -2.77 -11.57
CA ILE A 253 -10.67 -2.22 -12.93
C ILE A 253 -9.97 -3.11 -13.97
N ALA A 254 -9.16 -4.07 -13.53
CA ALA A 254 -8.54 -5.08 -14.38
C ALA A 254 -8.30 -6.34 -13.55
N GLU A 255 -8.41 -7.51 -14.16
CA GLU A 255 -8.25 -8.78 -13.47
C GLU A 255 -7.80 -9.89 -14.41
N ILE A 256 -6.96 -10.78 -13.90
CA ILE A 256 -6.66 -12.09 -14.50
C ILE A 256 -6.76 -13.16 -13.42
N THR A 257 -7.45 -14.25 -13.72
CA THR A 257 -7.67 -15.38 -12.81
C THR A 257 -7.34 -16.70 -13.49
N LYS A 258 -6.94 -17.69 -12.68
CA LYS A 258 -6.94 -19.09 -13.12
C LYS A 258 -8.36 -19.59 -13.34
N PRO A 259 -8.56 -20.57 -14.24
CA PRO A 259 -9.89 -21.17 -14.47
C PRO A 259 -10.50 -21.71 -13.14
N GLY A 260 -11.81 -21.52 -12.98
CA GLY A 260 -12.56 -22.02 -11.81
C GLY A 260 -12.71 -21.03 -10.66
N LEU A 261 -12.10 -19.85 -10.73
CA LEU A 261 -12.30 -18.78 -9.75
C LEU A 261 -13.38 -17.80 -10.24
N GLU A 262 -14.24 -17.38 -9.32
CA GLU A 262 -15.24 -16.34 -9.58
C GLU A 262 -14.56 -15.00 -9.85
N PRO A 263 -14.90 -14.28 -10.94
CA PRO A 263 -14.28 -13.01 -11.27
C PRO A 263 -14.75 -11.88 -10.35
N TYR A 264 -13.84 -10.94 -10.05
CA TYR A 264 -14.11 -9.73 -9.27
C TYR A 264 -14.09 -8.47 -10.13
N LEU A 265 -13.80 -8.59 -11.42
CA LEU A 265 -13.76 -7.46 -12.35
C LEU A 265 -15.08 -6.68 -12.31
N GLY A 266 -15.00 -5.36 -12.14
CA GLY A 266 -16.15 -4.45 -12.03
C GLY A 266 -16.84 -4.44 -10.67
N LEU A 267 -16.37 -5.21 -9.68
CA LEU A 267 -16.93 -5.13 -8.33
C LEU A 267 -16.43 -3.88 -7.60
N HIS A 268 -17.34 -3.27 -6.84
CA HIS A 268 -17.10 -2.12 -6.00
C HIS A 268 -17.13 -2.52 -4.53
N TYR A 269 -16.16 -2.01 -3.76
CA TYR A 269 -15.96 -2.30 -2.35
C TYR A 269 -16.08 -1.02 -1.52
N PRO A 270 -16.71 -1.05 -0.35
CA PRO A 270 -16.87 0.14 0.48
C PRO A 270 -15.50 0.67 0.96
N ALA A 271 -15.44 1.96 1.29
CA ALA A 271 -14.22 2.62 1.76
C ALA A 271 -13.61 1.97 3.02
N THR A 272 -14.45 1.32 3.85
CA THR A 272 -14.07 0.61 5.09
C THR A 272 -13.41 -0.74 4.84
N ASP A 273 -13.47 -1.29 3.63
CA ASP A 273 -12.85 -2.57 3.28
C ASP A 273 -11.32 -2.52 3.43
N ILE A 274 -10.71 -1.41 3.04
CA ILE A 274 -9.29 -1.12 3.26
C ILE A 274 -9.16 0.08 4.19
N PRO A 275 -8.94 -0.14 5.51
CA PRO A 275 -8.90 0.91 6.52
C PRO A 275 -7.88 2.01 6.23
N GLN A 276 -8.15 3.23 6.68
CA GLN A 276 -7.26 4.39 6.46
C GLN A 276 -5.84 4.16 7.04
N ALA A 277 -5.73 3.44 8.16
CA ALA A 277 -4.44 3.04 8.71
C ALA A 277 -3.65 2.14 7.76
N SER A 278 -4.33 1.20 7.08
CA SER A 278 -3.70 0.32 6.07
C SER A 278 -3.29 1.10 4.83
N ARG A 279 -4.11 2.05 4.35
CA ARG A 279 -3.75 2.94 3.24
C ARG A 279 -2.51 3.78 3.55
N PHE A 280 -2.44 4.33 4.78
CA PHE A 280 -1.25 5.05 5.24
C PHE A 280 0.01 4.15 5.27
N LEU A 281 -0.13 2.88 5.71
CA LEU A 281 0.97 1.93 5.70
C LEU A 281 1.42 1.59 4.27
N PHE A 282 0.50 1.48 3.29
CA PHE A 282 0.83 1.29 1.88
C PHE A 282 1.57 2.48 1.26
N MET A 283 1.30 3.70 1.72
CA MET A 283 2.08 4.88 1.31
C MET A 283 3.55 4.80 1.76
N LYS A 284 3.80 4.18 2.93
CA LYS A 284 5.16 3.99 3.47
C LYS A 284 5.84 2.73 2.95
N ASN A 285 5.14 1.59 3.00
CA ASN A 285 5.63 0.27 2.62
C ASN A 285 4.84 -0.22 1.42
N LYS A 286 5.40 -0.03 0.25
CA LYS A 286 4.71 -0.24 -1.03
C LYS A 286 4.38 -1.69 -1.34
N VAL A 287 4.99 -2.65 -0.64
CA VAL A 287 4.70 -4.08 -0.83
C VAL A 287 4.32 -4.72 0.50
N ARG A 288 3.26 -5.51 0.46
CA ARG A 288 2.77 -6.29 1.58
C ARG A 288 2.50 -7.72 1.14
N MET A 289 3.06 -8.70 1.87
CA MET A 289 2.80 -10.12 1.64
C MET A 289 2.17 -10.75 2.88
N ILE A 290 1.14 -11.56 2.66
CA ILE A 290 0.59 -12.50 3.64
C ILE A 290 0.76 -13.87 3.03
N VAL A 291 1.54 -14.73 3.68
CA VAL A 291 1.90 -16.06 3.16
C VAL A 291 0.79 -17.06 3.42
N ASP A 292 0.16 -16.97 4.58
CA ASP A 292 -0.92 -17.84 5.03
C ASP A 292 -1.75 -17.11 6.09
N CYS A 293 -3.02 -16.84 5.80
CA CYS A 293 -3.93 -16.16 6.74
C CYS A 293 -4.33 -17.05 7.93
N HIS A 294 -4.16 -18.37 7.84
CA HIS A 294 -4.43 -19.33 8.93
C HIS A 294 -3.21 -19.59 9.82
N ALA A 295 -2.02 -19.14 9.41
CA ALA A 295 -0.81 -19.39 10.16
C ALA A 295 -0.86 -18.74 11.56
N LYS A 296 -0.45 -19.48 12.58
CA LYS A 296 -0.31 -18.94 13.92
C LYS A 296 0.81 -17.91 13.95
N HIS A 297 0.47 -16.69 14.36
CA HIS A 297 1.44 -15.61 14.45
C HIS A 297 2.44 -15.85 15.58
N VAL A 298 3.65 -15.30 15.41
CA VAL A 298 4.76 -15.40 16.36
C VAL A 298 4.89 -14.09 17.12
N ARG A 299 5.02 -14.17 18.44
CA ARG A 299 5.18 -13.00 19.31
C ARG A 299 6.59 -12.44 19.22
N VAL A 300 6.73 -11.13 19.32
CA VAL A 300 8.00 -10.42 19.49
C VAL A 300 8.18 -10.04 20.95
N LEU A 301 9.26 -10.54 21.55
CA LEU A 301 9.65 -10.26 22.93
C LEU A 301 10.59 -9.06 22.93
N GLN A 302 10.30 -8.05 23.74
CA GLN A 302 11.05 -6.81 23.86
C GLN A 302 11.65 -6.69 25.26
N ASP A 303 12.83 -6.07 25.39
CA ASP A 303 13.40 -5.71 26.69
C ASP A 303 12.46 -4.72 27.43
N GLU A 304 12.02 -5.08 28.61
CA GLU A 304 11.11 -4.27 29.44
C GLU A 304 11.73 -2.92 29.87
N LYS A 305 13.06 -2.81 29.83
CA LYS A 305 13.79 -1.59 30.18
C LYS A 305 13.82 -0.54 29.08
N LEU A 306 13.33 -0.87 27.85
CA LEU A 306 13.29 0.10 26.77
C LEU A 306 12.27 1.21 27.04
N PRO A 307 12.67 2.49 26.85
CA PRO A 307 11.79 3.63 27.09
C PRO A 307 10.71 3.82 26.02
N PHE A 308 10.65 2.95 25.03
CA PHE A 308 9.71 3.03 23.90
C PHE A 308 9.22 1.64 23.50
N ASP A 309 8.04 1.60 22.91
CA ASP A 309 7.51 0.42 22.25
C ASP A 309 8.03 0.31 20.82
N LEU A 310 8.51 -0.89 20.48
CA LEU A 310 8.99 -1.19 19.13
C LEU A 310 7.83 -1.11 18.13
N THR A 311 8.05 -0.41 17.01
CA THR A 311 7.09 -0.38 15.90
C THR A 311 7.50 -1.36 14.79
N LEU A 312 6.56 -2.21 14.37
CA LEU A 312 6.76 -3.16 13.27
C LEU A 312 6.24 -2.65 11.93
N CYS A 313 5.92 -1.35 11.83
CA CYS A 313 5.35 -0.78 10.58
C CYS A 313 6.18 -1.05 9.33
N GLY A 314 7.51 -1.03 9.46
CA GLY A 314 8.45 -1.27 8.36
C GLY A 314 8.76 -2.75 8.11
N SER A 315 8.40 -3.64 9.04
CA SER A 315 8.73 -5.06 8.93
C SER A 315 7.95 -5.76 7.82
N THR A 316 8.66 -6.52 6.98
CA THR A 316 8.07 -7.37 5.95
C THR A 316 7.33 -8.57 6.55
N LEU A 317 7.71 -8.95 7.77
CA LEU A 317 7.13 -10.08 8.51
C LEU A 317 5.90 -9.70 9.35
N ARG A 318 5.58 -8.44 9.51
CA ARG A 318 4.45 -8.00 10.33
C ARG A 318 3.19 -8.84 10.07
N ALA A 319 2.58 -9.37 11.13
CA ALA A 319 1.37 -10.20 11.02
C ALA A 319 0.18 -9.38 10.45
N PRO A 320 -0.74 -10.00 9.70
CA PRO A 320 -2.03 -9.39 9.41
C PRO A 320 -2.84 -9.23 10.69
N HIS A 321 -3.73 -8.25 10.70
CA HIS A 321 -4.70 -8.12 11.76
C HIS A 321 -5.69 -9.30 11.72
N SER A 322 -6.19 -9.74 12.88
CA SER A 322 -7.09 -10.90 12.97
C SER A 322 -8.37 -10.75 12.14
N CYS A 323 -8.98 -9.55 12.13
CA CYS A 323 -10.16 -9.31 11.29
C CYS A 323 -9.83 -9.38 9.79
N HIS A 324 -8.67 -8.91 9.36
CA HIS A 324 -8.25 -9.01 7.96
C HIS A 324 -7.91 -10.46 7.57
N ALA A 325 -7.27 -11.22 8.48
CA ALA A 325 -7.01 -12.64 8.24
C ALA A 325 -8.32 -13.44 8.07
N GLN A 326 -9.33 -13.16 8.90
CA GLN A 326 -10.66 -13.77 8.75
C GLN A 326 -11.36 -13.32 7.46
N TYR A 327 -11.28 -12.04 7.11
CA TYR A 327 -11.82 -11.54 5.85
C TYR A 327 -11.21 -12.27 4.65
N MET A 328 -9.88 -12.45 4.62
CA MET A 328 -9.20 -13.22 3.58
C MET A 328 -9.67 -14.67 3.54
N ALA A 329 -9.80 -15.33 4.70
CA ALA A 329 -10.29 -16.69 4.80
C ALA A 329 -11.72 -16.82 4.25
N ASN A 330 -12.61 -15.88 4.56
CA ASN A 330 -13.98 -15.85 4.07
C ASN A 330 -14.07 -15.67 2.54
N MET A 331 -13.07 -15.02 1.94
CA MET A 331 -12.94 -14.85 0.48
C MET A 331 -12.19 -16.02 -0.19
N ASP A 332 -11.87 -17.09 0.53
CA ASP A 332 -10.99 -18.17 0.07
C ASP A 332 -9.64 -17.71 -0.48
N SER A 333 -9.15 -16.58 0.04
CA SER A 333 -7.88 -15.96 -0.29
C SER A 333 -6.86 -16.23 0.82
N ILE A 334 -6.21 -17.38 0.77
CA ILE A 334 -5.31 -17.83 1.85
C ILE A 334 -4.01 -17.05 1.89
N ALA A 335 -3.47 -16.70 0.73
CA ALA A 335 -2.27 -15.90 0.63
C ALA A 335 -2.49 -14.67 -0.26
N SER A 336 -1.78 -13.58 0.03
CA SER A 336 -1.83 -12.36 -0.77
C SER A 336 -0.47 -11.70 -0.92
N LEU A 337 -0.29 -11.02 -2.05
CA LEU A 337 0.80 -10.06 -2.31
C LEU A 337 0.16 -8.79 -2.86
N VAL A 338 0.37 -7.68 -2.18
CA VAL A 338 -0.22 -6.39 -2.54
C VAL A 338 0.87 -5.37 -2.78
N MET A 339 0.78 -4.65 -3.89
CA MET A 339 1.70 -3.58 -4.27
C MET A 339 0.93 -2.26 -4.38
N ALA A 340 1.43 -1.22 -3.73
CA ALA A 340 0.83 0.10 -3.75
C ALA A 340 1.19 0.88 -5.02
N VAL A 341 0.18 1.49 -5.64
CA VAL A 341 0.32 2.39 -6.79
C VAL A 341 0.18 3.81 -6.28
N VAL A 342 1.32 4.52 -6.15
CA VAL A 342 1.38 5.86 -5.58
C VAL A 342 1.69 6.86 -6.68
N VAL A 343 0.77 7.79 -6.93
CA VAL A 343 0.88 8.83 -7.96
C VAL A 343 1.10 10.22 -7.32
N ASN A 344 1.49 11.19 -8.14
CA ASN A 344 1.55 12.58 -7.69
C ASN A 344 0.13 13.14 -7.59
N ASP A 345 -0.12 13.97 -6.59
CA ASP A 345 -1.36 14.74 -6.47
C ASP A 345 -1.21 16.02 -7.28
N ASN A 346 -2.12 16.22 -8.24
CA ASN A 346 -2.11 17.41 -9.11
C ASN A 346 -2.84 18.61 -8.49
N GLU A 347 -3.28 18.52 -7.23
CA GLU A 347 -3.83 19.67 -6.52
C GLU A 347 -2.70 20.68 -6.26
N GLU A 348 -2.70 21.78 -7.00
CA GLU A 348 -1.86 22.94 -6.72
C GLU A 348 -2.28 23.53 -5.37
N ASP A 349 -1.46 23.28 -4.34
CA ASP A 349 -1.58 24.03 -3.09
C ASP A 349 -1.24 25.50 -3.43
N GLY A 350 -2.25 26.38 -3.32
CA GLY A 350 -2.10 27.82 -3.55
C GLY A 350 -1.24 28.56 -2.51
N ASP A 351 -0.41 27.85 -1.76
CA ASP A 351 0.59 28.39 -0.85
C ASP A 351 1.87 28.69 -1.63
N THR A 352 1.94 29.91 -2.16
CA THR A 352 3.05 30.44 -2.97
C THR A 352 4.35 30.70 -2.19
N ASP A 353 4.42 30.40 -0.90
CA ASP A 353 5.60 30.75 -0.07
C ASP A 353 6.61 29.59 0.16
N ALA A 354 6.36 28.40 -0.39
CA ALA A 354 7.34 27.31 -0.29
C ALA A 354 8.37 27.37 -1.43
N ILE A 355 9.64 27.52 -1.08
CA ILE A 355 10.81 27.62 -1.98
C ILE A 355 10.96 26.40 -2.93
N GLN A 356 10.26 25.29 -2.67
CA GLN A 356 10.05 24.17 -3.59
C GLN A 356 8.69 23.54 -3.30
N PRO A 357 7.74 23.51 -4.25
CA PRO A 357 6.49 22.77 -4.08
C PRO A 357 6.82 21.27 -4.06
N GLN A 358 6.82 20.66 -2.88
CA GLN A 358 6.86 19.20 -2.78
C GLN A 358 5.55 18.65 -3.36
N LYS A 359 5.62 18.01 -4.54
CA LYS A 359 4.47 17.32 -5.13
C LYS A 359 3.92 16.32 -4.12
N ARG A 360 2.69 16.56 -3.68
CA ARG A 360 1.99 15.70 -2.76
C ARG A 360 1.74 14.35 -3.43
N LYS A 361 1.88 13.26 -2.68
CA LYS A 361 1.63 11.90 -3.18
C LYS A 361 0.31 11.40 -2.65
N ARG A 362 -0.44 10.67 -3.50
CA ARG A 362 -1.65 9.96 -3.09
C ARG A 362 -1.60 8.49 -3.48
N LEU A 363 -2.27 7.65 -2.71
CA LEU A 363 -2.51 6.25 -3.06
C LEU A 363 -3.62 6.20 -4.11
N TRP A 364 -3.25 5.93 -5.36
CA TRP A 364 -4.20 5.82 -6.46
C TRP A 364 -4.93 4.48 -6.44
N GLY A 365 -4.22 3.42 -6.09
CA GLY A 365 -4.76 2.08 -6.11
C GLY A 365 -3.74 1.05 -5.64
N LEU A 366 -4.08 -0.21 -5.83
CA LEU A 366 -3.28 -1.38 -5.46
C LEU A 366 -3.23 -2.36 -6.63
N VAL A 367 -2.11 -3.06 -6.79
CA VAL A 367 -2.08 -4.32 -7.55
C VAL A 367 -2.13 -5.45 -6.53
N VAL A 368 -3.20 -6.24 -6.56
CA VAL A 368 -3.53 -7.24 -5.55
C VAL A 368 -3.45 -8.62 -6.15
N CYS A 369 -2.66 -9.49 -5.52
CA CYS A 369 -2.54 -10.89 -5.89
C CYS A 369 -3.15 -11.75 -4.78
N HIS A 370 -4.01 -12.72 -5.14
CA HIS A 370 -4.59 -13.69 -4.23
C HIS A 370 -4.27 -15.12 -4.64
N ASN A 371 -4.11 -15.99 -3.65
CA ASN A 371 -3.88 -17.42 -3.85
C ASN A 371 -4.77 -18.23 -2.90
N THR A 372 -5.32 -19.31 -3.41
CA THR A 372 -6.22 -20.21 -2.65
C THR A 372 -5.48 -21.16 -1.71
N THR A 373 -4.15 -21.17 -1.78
CA THR A 373 -3.28 -21.96 -0.90
C THR A 373 -2.15 -21.07 -0.38
N PRO A 374 -1.47 -21.45 0.73
CA PRO A 374 -0.32 -20.71 1.23
C PRO A 374 0.74 -20.49 0.15
N ARG A 375 1.23 -19.24 0.03
CA ARG A 375 2.20 -18.89 -1.01
C ARG A 375 3.24 -17.89 -0.49
N PHE A 376 4.49 -18.26 -0.64
CA PHE A 376 5.65 -17.42 -0.33
C PHE A 376 6.32 -16.95 -1.62
N VAL A 377 6.63 -15.66 -1.69
CA VAL A 377 7.41 -15.05 -2.78
C VAL A 377 8.72 -14.54 -2.20
N PRO A 378 9.90 -15.01 -2.70
CA PRO A 378 11.20 -14.57 -2.19
C PRO A 378 11.42 -13.06 -2.32
N PHE A 379 12.18 -12.48 -1.41
CA PHE A 379 12.40 -11.04 -1.38
C PHE A 379 12.90 -10.46 -2.72
N PRO A 380 13.86 -11.05 -3.45
CA PRO A 380 14.30 -10.48 -4.73
C PRO A 380 13.19 -10.37 -5.76
N LEU A 381 12.28 -11.33 -5.80
CA LEU A 381 11.12 -11.27 -6.71
C LEU A 381 10.09 -10.25 -6.25
N ARG A 382 9.83 -10.15 -4.93
CA ARG A 382 8.95 -9.08 -4.38
C ARG A 382 9.49 -7.70 -4.70
N TYR A 383 10.81 -7.50 -4.55
CA TYR A 383 11.44 -6.22 -4.86
C TYR A 383 11.36 -5.88 -6.35
N ALA A 384 11.52 -6.90 -7.22
CA ALA A 384 11.32 -6.74 -8.66
C ALA A 384 9.87 -6.35 -9.00
N CYS A 385 8.87 -6.96 -8.33
CA CYS A 385 7.46 -6.59 -8.45
C CYS A 385 7.18 -5.17 -7.92
N GLU A 386 7.81 -4.77 -6.81
CA GLU A 386 7.72 -3.41 -6.29
C GLU A 386 8.22 -2.38 -7.31
N PHE A 387 9.37 -2.66 -7.91
CA PHE A 387 9.94 -1.78 -8.93
C PHE A 387 9.03 -1.69 -10.16
N LEU A 388 8.48 -2.80 -10.61
CA LEU A 388 7.48 -2.83 -11.70
C LEU A 388 6.25 -1.99 -11.34
N ALA A 389 5.73 -2.10 -10.11
CA ALA A 389 4.58 -1.31 -9.66
C ALA A 389 4.89 0.19 -9.58
N GLN A 390 6.13 0.58 -9.24
CA GLN A 390 6.55 1.98 -9.27
C GLN A 390 6.61 2.54 -10.70
N VAL A 391 7.12 1.76 -11.66
CA VAL A 391 7.10 2.15 -13.08
C VAL A 391 5.66 2.23 -13.59
N PHE A 392 4.82 1.27 -13.24
CA PHE A 392 3.39 1.32 -13.55
C PHE A 392 2.74 2.61 -13.00
N ALA A 393 3.03 3.00 -11.75
CA ALA A 393 2.52 4.23 -11.17
C ALA A 393 2.92 5.49 -11.95
N ILE A 394 4.12 5.53 -12.53
CA ILE A 394 4.55 6.63 -13.40
C ILE A 394 3.68 6.68 -14.66
N HIS A 395 3.39 5.53 -15.28
CA HIS A 395 2.52 5.47 -16.45
C HIS A 395 1.08 5.85 -16.12
N VAL A 396 0.55 5.37 -14.97
CA VAL A 396 -0.78 5.78 -14.47
C VAL A 396 -0.86 7.29 -14.30
N ASN A 397 0.15 7.90 -13.68
CA ASN A 397 0.19 9.35 -13.51
C ASN A 397 0.17 10.09 -14.86
N LYS A 398 0.94 9.60 -15.82
CA LYS A 398 0.96 10.14 -17.19
C LYS A 398 -0.41 10.03 -17.89
N GLU A 399 -1.09 8.89 -17.76
CA GLU A 399 -2.43 8.70 -18.34
C GLU A 399 -3.46 9.64 -17.70
N ILE A 400 -3.40 9.84 -16.37
CA ILE A 400 -4.25 10.80 -15.66
C ILE A 400 -3.98 12.23 -16.17
N GLU A 401 -2.74 12.64 -16.29
CA GLU A 401 -2.37 13.96 -16.79
C GLU A 401 -2.85 14.17 -18.24
N LEU A 402 -2.70 13.13 -19.08
CA LEU A 402 -3.18 13.17 -20.46
C LEU A 402 -4.72 13.30 -20.53
N GLU A 403 -5.45 12.56 -19.72
CA GLU A 403 -6.90 12.65 -19.62
C GLU A 403 -7.34 14.07 -19.24
N TYR A 404 -6.71 14.68 -18.24
CA TYR A 404 -6.98 16.06 -17.86
C TYR A 404 -6.70 17.06 -18.99
N GLN A 405 -5.59 16.91 -19.72
CA GLN A 405 -5.26 17.77 -20.86
C GLN A 405 -6.28 17.64 -21.99
N ILE A 406 -6.75 16.43 -22.27
CA ILE A 406 -7.78 16.20 -23.29
C ILE A 406 -9.10 16.87 -22.89
N ILE A 407 -9.51 16.72 -21.63
CA ILE A 407 -10.73 17.35 -21.09
C ILE A 407 -10.61 18.88 -21.18
N GLU A 408 -9.51 19.46 -20.71
CA GLU A 408 -9.26 20.91 -20.77
C GLU A 408 -9.31 21.43 -22.21
N LYS A 409 -8.61 20.75 -23.13
CA LYS A 409 -8.63 21.12 -24.57
C LYS A 409 -10.05 21.07 -25.14
N ASN A 410 -10.84 20.06 -24.80
CA ASN A 410 -12.22 19.95 -25.27
C ASN A 410 -13.09 21.05 -24.68
N ILE A 411 -12.94 21.38 -23.40
CA ILE A 411 -13.65 22.50 -22.77
C ILE A 411 -13.34 23.79 -23.49
N LEU A 412 -12.05 24.12 -23.68
CA LEU A 412 -11.63 25.35 -24.38
C LEU A 412 -12.17 25.42 -25.81
N ARG A 413 -12.15 24.29 -26.54
CA ARG A 413 -12.69 24.21 -27.89
C ARG A 413 -14.19 24.46 -27.90
N THR A 414 -14.93 23.84 -27.00
CA THR A 414 -16.40 24.00 -26.90
C THR A 414 -16.77 25.40 -26.46
N GLN A 415 -16.02 26.00 -25.52
CA GLN A 415 -16.22 27.41 -25.12
C GLN A 415 -16.04 28.36 -26.29
N THR A 416 -14.99 28.17 -27.11
CA THR A 416 -14.73 29.00 -28.29
C THR A 416 -15.88 28.88 -29.29
N LEU A 417 -16.35 27.67 -29.56
CA LEU A 417 -17.47 27.44 -30.50
C LEU A 417 -18.76 28.06 -29.96
N LEU A 418 -19.06 27.94 -28.66
CA LEU A 418 -20.23 28.57 -28.04
C LEU A 418 -20.14 30.11 -28.11
N CYS A 419 -18.97 30.70 -27.87
CA CYS A 419 -18.78 32.14 -28.05
C CYS A 419 -19.07 32.58 -29.50
N ASP A 420 -18.60 31.80 -30.51
CA ASP A 420 -18.87 32.09 -31.91
C ASP A 420 -20.38 31.98 -32.24
N LEU A 421 -21.09 31.00 -31.69
CA LEU A 421 -22.53 30.82 -31.85
C LEU A 421 -23.33 31.97 -31.20
N VAL A 422 -22.92 32.40 -30.01
CA VAL A 422 -23.53 33.56 -29.34
C VAL A 422 -23.35 34.84 -30.16
N MET A 423 -22.17 35.01 -30.78
CA MET A 423 -21.88 36.17 -31.60
C MET A 423 -22.67 36.21 -32.92
N ARG A 424 -23.04 35.02 -33.47
CA ARG A 424 -23.81 34.92 -34.73
C ARG A 424 -25.31 34.92 -34.52
N ASP A 425 -25.83 34.08 -33.62
CA ASP A 425 -27.27 33.80 -33.48
C ASP A 425 -27.73 33.87 -31.98
N ALA A 426 -27.31 34.89 -31.27
CA ALA A 426 -27.70 35.06 -29.87
C ALA A 426 -29.23 35.25 -29.71
N PRO A 427 -29.83 34.71 -28.64
CA PRO A 427 -29.27 33.77 -27.65
C PRO A 427 -29.51 32.28 -28.00
N LEU A 428 -30.23 31.97 -29.08
CA LEU A 428 -30.71 30.63 -29.39
C LEU A 428 -29.60 29.68 -29.85
N GLY A 429 -28.55 30.20 -30.50
CA GLY A 429 -27.45 29.39 -31.00
C GLY A 429 -26.77 28.50 -29.96
N ILE A 430 -26.84 28.88 -28.66
CA ILE A 430 -26.27 28.11 -27.55
C ILE A 430 -26.98 26.75 -27.34
N VAL A 431 -28.27 26.67 -27.70
CA VAL A 431 -29.13 25.50 -27.44
C VAL A 431 -29.59 24.77 -28.70
N SER A 432 -29.63 25.46 -29.86
CA SER A 432 -30.18 24.91 -31.11
C SER A 432 -29.18 24.28 -32.05
N GLU A 433 -27.89 24.62 -31.93
CA GLU A 433 -26.82 24.16 -32.81
C GLU A 433 -25.95 23.10 -32.11
N SER A 434 -25.15 22.35 -32.87
CA SER A 434 -24.12 21.44 -32.33
C SER A 434 -22.73 21.94 -32.73
N PRO A 435 -21.77 22.10 -31.80
CA PRO A 435 -21.86 21.81 -30.37
C PRO A 435 -22.67 22.85 -29.60
N ASN A 436 -23.29 22.44 -28.48
CA ASN A 436 -24.12 23.28 -27.63
C ASN A 436 -23.66 23.24 -26.17
N ILE A 437 -24.40 23.89 -25.29
CA ILE A 437 -24.02 24.00 -23.87
C ILE A 437 -23.90 22.63 -23.15
N MET A 438 -24.59 21.60 -23.65
CA MET A 438 -24.53 20.24 -23.09
C MET A 438 -23.20 19.56 -23.40
N ASP A 439 -22.47 20.00 -24.45
CA ASP A 439 -21.16 19.46 -24.80
C ASP A 439 -20.04 19.93 -23.85
N LEU A 440 -20.29 20.93 -22.99
CA LEU A 440 -19.38 21.37 -21.94
C LEU A 440 -19.35 20.43 -20.75
N VAL A 441 -20.47 19.75 -20.48
CA VAL A 441 -20.64 18.89 -19.32
C VAL A 441 -21.38 17.64 -19.75
N LYS A 442 -20.87 16.45 -19.36
CA LYS A 442 -21.61 15.20 -19.58
C LYS A 442 -22.90 15.23 -18.74
N CYS A 443 -24.03 15.52 -19.37
CA CYS A 443 -25.34 15.55 -18.72
C CYS A 443 -26.42 15.08 -19.71
N ASP A 444 -27.52 14.53 -19.18
CA ASP A 444 -28.66 14.04 -19.95
C ASP A 444 -29.63 15.17 -20.37
N GLY A 445 -29.44 16.36 -19.82
CA GLY A 445 -30.25 17.54 -20.13
C GLY A 445 -29.77 18.79 -19.40
N ALA A 446 -29.96 19.95 -20.04
CA ALA A 446 -29.67 21.26 -19.46
C ALA A 446 -30.88 22.18 -19.65
N PRO A 447 -31.67 22.46 -18.59
CA PRO A 447 -32.74 23.43 -18.71
C PRO A 447 -32.18 24.85 -18.85
N SER A 448 -32.65 25.61 -19.85
CA SER A 448 -32.29 27.02 -20.03
C SER A 448 -33.53 27.91 -19.92
N TYR A 449 -33.37 29.03 -19.24
CA TYR A 449 -34.40 30.03 -19.11
C TYR A 449 -33.98 31.31 -19.86
N ILE A 450 -34.68 31.63 -20.95
CA ILE A 450 -34.44 32.84 -21.75
C ILE A 450 -35.53 33.86 -21.39
N ARG A 451 -35.13 34.96 -20.75
CA ARG A 451 -36.06 36.08 -20.46
C ARG A 451 -36.07 37.02 -21.64
N THR A 452 -37.12 36.95 -22.45
CA THR A 452 -37.41 37.97 -23.45
C THR A 452 -37.95 39.22 -22.78
N ARG A 453 -37.21 40.35 -22.84
CA ARG A 453 -37.79 41.66 -22.55
C ARG A 453 -38.57 42.09 -23.78
N TYR A 454 -39.88 42.01 -23.70
CA TYR A 454 -40.69 42.82 -24.59
C TYR A 454 -40.49 44.26 -24.18
N GLY A 455 -39.89 45.07 -25.04
CA GLY A 455 -39.86 46.53 -24.89
C GLY A 455 -41.27 47.07 -25.19
N ASP A 456 -41.81 47.86 -24.28
CA ASP A 456 -42.87 48.78 -24.58
C ASP A 456 -42.34 49.93 -25.44
#